data_8e824ebdc0c44b9407071bf4b548fc54
#
_entry.id   8e824ebdc0c44b9407071bf4b548fc54
#
_cell.length_a   1.000
_cell.length_b   1.000
_cell.length_c   1.000
_cell.angle_alpha   90.00
_cell.angle_beta   90.00
_cell.angle_gamma   90.00
#
_symmetry.space_group_name_H-M   'P 1'
#
loop_
_entity.id
_entity.type
_entity.pdbx_description
1 polymer ?
#
loop_
_entity_poly.entity_id
_entity_poly.type
_entity_poly.pdbx_seq_one_letter_code
_entity_poly.pdbx_strand_id
1 'polypeptide(L)'
;MTNNFTSSLGFVLRHECVFAPGHDNDLNFVVCEDVPGDTGGLTKFGIDAASHPGVDIRDLTLDQATALYRDDEWTHCRCDDLPTGLDTAIFDCAVNNGIIVAGILLQRAVIACGYGVVVDGQIGPQTVRTATLVNGSELMARLLQLRRERYTDIVLHHPQDGKCLKGWMARVDDLEGALFS
;
A
#
# COMPACT_ATOMS: atom_id res chain seq x y z
N MET A 1 -6.67 -15.32 -14.07
CA MET A 1 -6.88 -14.34 -12.97
C MET A 1 -6.91 -12.98 -13.62
N THR A 2 -7.90 -12.17 -13.32
CA THR A 2 -7.95 -10.77 -13.80
C THR A 2 -6.79 -10.02 -13.14
N ASN A 3 -5.96 -9.37 -13.93
CA ASN A 3 -4.86 -8.56 -13.39
C ASN A 3 -5.46 -7.27 -12.79
N ASN A 4 -5.57 -7.21 -11.46
CA ASN A 4 -6.14 -6.07 -10.75
C ASN A 4 -5.13 -4.92 -10.53
N PHE A 5 -3.91 -5.05 -11.02
CA PHE A 5 -2.85 -4.07 -10.77
C PHE A 5 -3.28 -2.64 -11.17
N THR A 6 -3.84 -2.47 -12.36
CA THR A 6 -4.23 -1.12 -12.84
C THR A 6 -5.26 -0.45 -11.93
N SER A 7 -6.28 -1.18 -11.49
CA SER A 7 -7.30 -0.65 -10.57
C SER A 7 -6.73 -0.39 -9.18
N SER A 8 -5.88 -1.27 -8.69
CA SER A 8 -5.18 -1.13 -7.41
C SER A 8 -4.22 0.06 -7.41
N LEU A 9 -3.47 0.23 -8.50
CA LEU A 9 -2.60 1.40 -8.68
C LEU A 9 -3.42 2.71 -8.73
N GLY A 10 -4.56 2.71 -9.42
CA GLY A 10 -5.46 3.86 -9.41
C GLY A 10 -5.95 4.24 -8.01
N PHE A 11 -6.22 3.25 -7.14
CA PHE A 11 -6.53 3.50 -5.74
C PHE A 11 -5.34 4.12 -5.00
N VAL A 12 -4.16 3.52 -5.11
CA VAL A 12 -2.94 3.99 -4.44
C VAL A 12 -2.60 5.42 -4.87
N LEU A 13 -2.58 5.71 -6.16
CA LEU A 13 -2.20 7.03 -6.68
C LEU A 13 -3.14 8.15 -6.20
N ARG A 14 -4.42 7.88 -5.94
CA ARG A 14 -5.32 8.87 -5.33
C ARG A 14 -4.89 9.27 -3.91
N HIS A 15 -4.20 8.40 -3.20
CA HIS A 15 -3.70 8.65 -1.84
C HIS A 15 -2.26 9.15 -1.79
N GLU A 16 -1.46 8.89 -2.82
CA GLU A 16 -0.05 9.27 -2.86
C GLU A 16 0.20 10.57 -3.65
N CYS A 17 -0.69 10.92 -4.59
CA CYS A 17 -0.45 12.07 -5.47
C CYS A 17 -1.00 13.35 -4.88
N VAL A 18 -0.24 14.43 -5.11
CA VAL A 18 -0.74 15.79 -4.98
C VAL A 18 -1.15 16.30 -6.35
N PHE A 19 -2.36 16.83 -6.44
CA PHE A 19 -2.96 17.29 -7.68
C PHE A 19 -2.96 18.81 -7.78
N ALA A 20 -2.85 19.34 -8.99
CA ALA A 20 -3.02 20.75 -9.24
C ALA A 20 -4.43 21.22 -8.79
N PRO A 21 -4.58 22.46 -8.29
CA PRO A 21 -5.87 22.96 -7.83
C PRO A 21 -6.98 22.83 -8.87
N GLY A 22 -8.10 22.23 -8.48
CA GLY A 22 -9.24 21.97 -9.35
C GLY A 22 -9.14 20.74 -10.25
N HIS A 23 -8.11 19.92 -10.06
CA HIS A 23 -7.86 18.68 -10.84
C HIS A 23 -7.73 17.44 -9.94
N ASP A 24 -8.47 17.40 -8.83
CA ASP A 24 -8.43 16.29 -7.88
C ASP A 24 -8.70 14.95 -8.59
N ASN A 25 -7.83 13.98 -8.34
CA ASN A 25 -7.85 12.63 -8.93
C ASN A 25 -7.61 12.54 -10.45
N ASP A 26 -7.17 13.62 -11.11
CA ASP A 26 -6.74 13.57 -12.51
C ASP A 26 -5.22 13.39 -12.60
N LEU A 27 -4.79 12.19 -12.94
CA LEU A 27 -3.36 11.82 -13.00
C LEU A 27 -2.55 12.59 -14.06
N ASN A 28 -3.22 13.31 -14.98
CA ASN A 28 -2.54 14.22 -15.90
C ASN A 28 -2.08 15.53 -15.23
N PHE A 29 -2.59 15.84 -14.05
CA PHE A 29 -2.33 17.07 -13.31
C PHE A 29 -1.63 16.81 -11.96
N VAL A 30 -0.87 15.73 -11.87
CA VAL A 30 -0.05 15.46 -10.68
C VAL A 30 1.11 16.44 -10.61
N VAL A 31 1.24 17.07 -9.44
CA VAL A 31 2.28 18.06 -9.16
C VAL A 31 3.55 17.35 -8.71
N CYS A 32 4.69 17.88 -9.14
CA CYS A 32 5.98 17.49 -8.60
C CYS A 32 6.29 18.41 -7.42
N GLU A 33 6.50 17.85 -6.24
CA GLU A 33 6.70 18.61 -5.01
C GLU A 33 8.15 18.48 -4.50
N ASP A 34 8.63 19.56 -3.90
CA ASP A 34 9.83 19.59 -3.07
C ASP A 34 9.43 20.18 -1.74
N VAL A 35 9.21 19.32 -0.75
CA VAL A 35 8.76 19.76 0.58
C VAL A 35 10.00 20.16 1.41
N PRO A 36 10.17 21.43 1.76
CA PRO A 36 11.30 21.89 2.55
C PRO A 36 11.40 21.14 3.87
N GLY A 37 12.54 20.47 4.10
CA GLY A 37 12.81 19.70 5.32
C GLY A 37 12.39 18.23 5.23
N ASP A 38 11.82 17.78 4.12
CA ASP A 38 11.65 16.35 3.82
C ASP A 38 12.98 15.76 3.32
N THR A 39 13.34 14.60 3.86
CA THR A 39 14.57 13.88 3.48
C THR A 39 14.43 13.15 2.14
N GLY A 40 13.22 12.97 1.62
CA GLY A 40 12.92 12.34 0.33
C GLY A 40 13.27 13.22 -0.87
N GLY A 41 13.29 14.55 -0.69
CA GLY A 41 13.53 15.51 -1.76
C GLY A 41 12.36 15.60 -2.74
N LEU A 42 12.68 15.76 -4.03
CA LEU A 42 11.67 15.92 -5.07
C LEU A 42 10.80 14.66 -5.17
N THR A 43 9.47 14.83 -5.16
CA THR A 43 8.49 13.74 -5.17
C THR A 43 7.44 13.97 -6.25
N LYS A 44 7.10 12.94 -7.01
CA LYS A 44 6.03 12.92 -8.01
C LYS A 44 5.41 11.54 -8.08
N PHE A 45 4.09 11.45 -8.19
CA PHE A 45 3.35 10.20 -8.12
C PHE A 45 3.61 9.38 -6.84
N GLY A 46 4.00 10.02 -5.71
CA GLY A 46 4.40 9.32 -4.49
C GLY A 46 5.81 8.72 -4.51
N ILE A 47 6.56 8.91 -5.61
CA ILE A 47 7.93 8.41 -5.79
C ILE A 47 8.91 9.53 -5.52
N ASP A 48 9.81 9.34 -4.55
CA ASP A 48 10.80 10.32 -4.14
C ASP A 48 12.21 10.02 -4.69
N ALA A 49 13.00 11.10 -4.80
CA ALA A 49 14.35 11.03 -5.39
C ALA A 49 15.35 10.26 -4.52
N ALA A 50 15.17 10.23 -3.20
CA ALA A 50 16.10 9.57 -2.29
C ALA A 50 15.95 8.04 -2.38
N SER A 51 14.72 7.54 -2.50
CA SER A 51 14.42 6.12 -2.64
C SER A 51 14.72 5.59 -4.04
N HIS A 52 14.74 6.47 -5.06
CA HIS A 52 14.95 6.10 -6.47
C HIS A 52 16.13 6.86 -7.10
N PRO A 53 17.37 6.64 -6.62
CA PRO A 53 18.54 7.32 -7.15
C PRO A 53 18.75 6.95 -8.62
N GLY A 54 18.84 7.97 -9.47
CA GLY A 54 18.99 7.80 -10.93
C GLY A 54 17.69 7.93 -11.73
N VAL A 55 16.53 8.07 -11.08
CA VAL A 55 15.27 8.43 -11.72
C VAL A 55 15.14 9.94 -11.76
N ASP A 56 14.85 10.52 -12.91
CA ASP A 56 14.50 11.93 -13.02
C ASP A 56 13.03 12.11 -12.57
N ILE A 57 12.86 12.47 -11.29
CA ILE A 57 11.52 12.63 -10.69
C ILE A 57 10.75 13.77 -11.33
N ARG A 58 11.41 14.84 -11.78
CA ARG A 58 10.75 15.98 -12.41
C ARG A 58 10.04 15.60 -13.69
N ASP A 59 10.73 14.82 -14.52
CA ASP A 59 10.24 14.36 -15.82
C ASP A 59 9.61 12.95 -15.77
N LEU A 60 9.39 12.42 -14.54
CA LEU A 60 8.76 11.12 -14.34
C LEU A 60 7.37 11.10 -14.96
N THR A 61 7.14 10.15 -15.88
CA THR A 61 5.84 9.92 -16.51
C THR A 61 5.01 8.93 -15.71
N LEU A 62 3.68 8.92 -15.93
CA LEU A 62 2.78 7.95 -15.30
C LEU A 62 3.16 6.50 -15.66
N ASP A 63 3.58 6.25 -16.90
CA ASP A 63 4.00 4.90 -17.32
C ASP A 63 5.26 4.43 -16.57
N GLN A 64 6.23 5.33 -16.38
CA GLN A 64 7.43 5.01 -15.58
C GLN A 64 7.09 4.78 -14.11
N ALA A 65 6.24 5.63 -13.50
CA ALA A 65 5.76 5.44 -12.15
C ALA A 65 5.01 4.11 -12.01
N THR A 66 4.17 3.77 -12.99
CA THR A 66 3.44 2.49 -13.05
C THR A 66 4.40 1.30 -13.04
N ALA A 67 5.51 1.37 -13.80
CA ALA A 67 6.52 0.32 -13.84
C ALA A 67 7.23 0.18 -12.48
N LEU A 68 7.60 1.29 -11.84
CA LEU A 68 8.24 1.29 -10.51
C LEU A 68 7.33 0.63 -9.47
N TYR A 69 6.08 1.05 -9.33
CA TYR A 69 5.12 0.44 -8.40
C TYR A 69 4.91 -1.06 -8.65
N ARG A 70 4.95 -1.47 -9.93
CA ARG A 70 4.83 -2.88 -10.27
C ARG A 70 6.04 -3.68 -9.83
N ASP A 71 7.24 -3.14 -10.04
CA ASP A 71 8.48 -3.83 -9.73
C ASP A 71 8.77 -3.79 -8.22
N ASP A 72 8.60 -2.64 -7.57
CA ASP A 72 9.00 -2.44 -6.18
C ASP A 72 8.04 -3.09 -5.18
N GLU A 73 6.72 -2.92 -5.33
CA GLU A 73 5.76 -3.44 -4.35
C GLU A 73 4.92 -4.62 -4.86
N TRP A 74 4.29 -4.46 -6.03
CA TRP A 74 3.32 -5.45 -6.51
C TRP A 74 3.95 -6.83 -6.71
N THR A 75 5.08 -6.88 -7.41
CA THR A 75 5.80 -8.12 -7.70
C THR A 75 6.43 -8.72 -6.45
N HIS A 76 7.06 -7.89 -5.61
CA HIS A 76 7.67 -8.34 -4.35
C HIS A 76 6.64 -8.90 -3.36
N CYS A 77 5.44 -8.32 -3.32
CA CYS A 77 4.31 -8.82 -2.52
C CYS A 77 3.56 -9.98 -3.19
N ARG A 78 3.98 -10.43 -4.37
CA ARG A 78 3.32 -11.51 -5.12
C ARG A 78 1.82 -11.27 -5.31
N CYS A 79 1.43 -10.03 -5.54
CA CYS A 79 0.02 -9.66 -5.63
C CYS A 79 -0.72 -10.39 -6.77
N ASP A 80 -0.05 -10.72 -7.86
CA ASP A 80 -0.62 -11.53 -8.95
C ASP A 80 -1.05 -12.94 -8.50
N ASP A 81 -0.50 -13.46 -7.40
CA ASP A 81 -0.80 -14.80 -6.85
C ASP A 81 -1.86 -14.74 -5.74
N LEU A 82 -2.23 -13.56 -5.26
CA LEU A 82 -3.21 -13.38 -4.18
C LEU A 82 -4.65 -13.34 -4.71
N PRO A 83 -5.65 -13.70 -3.89
CA PRO A 83 -7.06 -13.52 -4.24
C PRO A 83 -7.39 -12.05 -4.53
N THR A 84 -8.34 -11.84 -5.45
CA THR A 84 -8.88 -10.53 -5.78
C THR A 84 -9.35 -9.78 -4.53
N GLY A 85 -8.96 -8.52 -4.41
CA GLY A 85 -9.19 -7.66 -3.26
C GLY A 85 -8.09 -7.75 -2.21
N LEU A 86 -7.60 -8.96 -1.90
CA LEU A 86 -6.45 -9.15 -1.02
C LEU A 86 -5.17 -8.62 -1.68
N ASP A 87 -5.00 -8.82 -2.99
CA ASP A 87 -3.94 -8.23 -3.80
C ASP A 87 -3.89 -6.70 -3.66
N THR A 88 -5.04 -6.02 -3.81
CA THR A 88 -5.16 -4.57 -3.63
C THR A 88 -4.81 -4.13 -2.21
N ALA A 89 -5.34 -4.84 -1.20
CA ALA A 89 -5.11 -4.50 0.20
C ALA A 89 -3.65 -4.67 0.62
N ILE A 90 -2.97 -5.70 0.11
CA ILE A 90 -1.55 -5.95 0.37
C ILE A 90 -0.68 -4.94 -0.38
N PHE A 91 -1.00 -4.65 -1.64
CA PHE A 91 -0.28 -3.64 -2.42
C PHE A 91 -0.36 -2.25 -1.76
N ASP A 92 -1.56 -1.79 -1.40
CA ASP A 92 -1.75 -0.52 -0.70
C ASP A 92 -1.03 -0.50 0.66
N CYS A 93 -1.04 -1.62 1.38
CA CYS A 93 -0.31 -1.75 2.63
C CYS A 93 1.21 -1.67 2.41
N ALA A 94 1.73 -2.30 1.35
CA ALA A 94 3.16 -2.28 1.02
C ALA A 94 3.63 -0.87 0.67
N VAL A 95 2.89 -0.15 -0.15
CA VAL A 95 3.20 1.25 -0.48
C VAL A 95 3.24 2.13 0.77
N ASN A 96 2.25 2.01 1.65
CA ASN A 96 2.12 2.90 2.81
C ASN A 96 3.00 2.49 4.01
N ASN A 97 3.30 1.20 4.19
CA ASN A 97 4.00 0.67 5.37
C ASN A 97 5.29 -0.08 5.05
N GLY A 98 5.58 -0.31 3.79
CA GLY A 98 6.67 -1.15 3.31
C GLY A 98 6.30 -2.64 3.19
N ILE A 99 6.98 -3.33 2.26
CA ILE A 99 6.69 -4.72 1.87
C ILE A 99 6.80 -5.72 3.02
N ILE A 100 7.80 -5.56 3.90
CA ILE A 100 8.00 -6.45 5.04
C ILE A 100 6.84 -6.34 6.03
N VAL A 101 6.36 -5.12 6.28
CA VAL A 101 5.22 -4.89 7.17
C VAL A 101 3.94 -5.46 6.59
N ALA A 102 3.70 -5.27 5.30
CA ALA A 102 2.55 -5.85 4.60
C ALA A 102 2.55 -7.39 4.72
N GLY A 103 3.71 -8.01 4.55
CA GLY A 103 3.89 -9.45 4.75
C GLY A 103 3.60 -9.91 6.18
N ILE A 104 4.13 -9.19 7.19
CA ILE A 104 3.87 -9.49 8.61
C ILE A 104 2.38 -9.38 8.93
N LEU A 105 1.70 -8.33 8.46
CA LEU A 105 0.28 -8.12 8.73
C LEU A 105 -0.58 -9.21 8.07
N LEU A 106 -0.28 -9.60 6.83
CA LEU A 106 -0.95 -10.72 6.16
C LEU A 106 -0.78 -12.03 6.94
N GLN A 107 0.45 -12.36 7.31
CA GLN A 107 0.76 -13.58 8.04
C GLN A 107 0.07 -13.63 9.40
N ARG A 108 0.04 -12.52 10.14
CA ARG A 108 -0.71 -12.39 11.40
C ARG A 108 -2.21 -12.52 11.20
N ALA A 109 -2.76 -11.94 10.12
CA ALA A 109 -4.18 -12.08 9.79
C ALA A 109 -4.55 -13.54 9.50
N VAL A 110 -3.73 -14.25 8.75
CA VAL A 110 -3.87 -15.69 8.47
C VAL A 110 -3.87 -16.51 9.77
N ILE A 111 -2.95 -16.21 10.70
CA ILE A 111 -2.90 -16.87 12.01
C ILE A 111 -4.15 -16.56 12.85
N ALA A 112 -4.63 -15.32 12.84
CA ALA A 112 -5.83 -14.92 13.56
C ALA A 112 -7.10 -15.61 13.03
N CYS A 113 -7.09 -16.06 11.76
CA CYS A 113 -8.14 -16.90 11.17
C CYS A 113 -7.92 -18.40 11.43
N GLY A 114 -6.97 -18.81 12.28
CA GLY A 114 -6.75 -20.20 12.70
C GLY A 114 -5.83 -21.02 11.80
N TYR A 115 -5.10 -20.41 10.88
CA TYR A 115 -4.18 -21.12 9.97
C TYR A 115 -2.73 -20.87 10.34
N GLY A 116 -1.88 -21.89 10.14
CA GLY A 116 -0.45 -21.81 10.47
C GLY A 116 0.38 -21.26 9.32
N VAL A 117 1.17 -20.21 9.62
CA VAL A 117 2.20 -19.66 8.73
C VAL A 117 3.32 -19.07 9.57
N VAL A 118 4.54 -19.01 9.03
CA VAL A 118 5.66 -18.33 9.69
C VAL A 118 5.52 -16.82 9.49
N VAL A 119 5.74 -16.04 10.57
CA VAL A 119 5.72 -14.58 10.49
C VAL A 119 7.15 -14.09 10.27
N ASP A 120 7.55 -13.98 9.02
CA ASP A 120 8.88 -13.53 8.59
C ASP A 120 8.83 -12.27 7.69
N GLY A 121 7.62 -11.80 7.36
CA GLY A 121 7.40 -10.65 6.49
C GLY A 121 7.56 -10.95 5.00
N GLN A 122 7.83 -12.20 4.63
CA GLN A 122 7.99 -12.58 3.23
C GLN A 122 6.71 -13.28 2.71
N ILE A 123 6.07 -12.72 1.70
CA ILE A 123 4.91 -13.34 1.07
C ILE A 123 5.39 -14.41 0.09
N GLY A 124 5.81 -15.56 0.65
CA GLY A 124 6.25 -16.71 -0.12
C GLY A 124 5.11 -17.61 -0.56
N PRO A 125 5.42 -18.71 -1.31
CA PRO A 125 4.40 -19.66 -1.79
C PRO A 125 3.55 -20.28 -0.69
N GLN A 126 4.09 -20.45 0.54
CA GLN A 126 3.34 -20.95 1.68
C GLN A 126 2.30 -19.91 2.14
N THR A 127 2.70 -18.65 2.31
CA THR A 127 1.80 -17.56 2.71
C THR A 127 0.65 -17.42 1.70
N VAL A 128 0.96 -17.40 0.40
CA VAL A 128 -0.04 -17.34 -0.68
C VAL A 128 -1.03 -18.51 -0.59
N ARG A 129 -0.54 -19.76 -0.55
CA ARG A 129 -1.40 -20.95 -0.44
C ARG A 129 -2.29 -20.90 0.80
N THR A 130 -1.74 -20.50 1.93
CA THR A 130 -2.52 -20.46 3.18
C THR A 130 -3.57 -19.36 3.12
N ALA A 131 -3.24 -18.18 2.61
CA ALA A 131 -4.18 -17.09 2.44
C ALA A 131 -5.36 -17.45 1.52
N THR A 132 -5.14 -18.28 0.48
CA THR A 132 -6.22 -18.77 -0.39
C THR A 132 -7.16 -19.80 0.27
N LEU A 133 -6.75 -20.42 1.37
CA LEU A 133 -7.60 -21.36 2.13
C LEU A 133 -8.52 -20.66 3.13
N VAL A 134 -8.18 -19.43 3.54
CA VAL A 134 -8.95 -18.66 4.50
C VAL A 134 -10.21 -18.09 3.83
N ASN A 135 -11.29 -17.97 4.58
CA ASN A 135 -12.45 -17.20 4.12
C ASN A 135 -12.03 -15.75 3.80
N GLY A 136 -12.24 -15.30 2.57
CA GLY A 136 -11.71 -14.03 2.08
C GLY A 136 -12.21 -12.82 2.87
N SER A 137 -13.48 -12.78 3.24
CA SER A 137 -14.05 -11.67 4.02
C SER A 137 -13.50 -11.65 5.46
N GLU A 138 -13.30 -12.81 6.08
CA GLU A 138 -12.71 -12.90 7.42
C GLU A 138 -11.25 -12.47 7.40
N LEU A 139 -10.46 -12.96 6.43
CA LEU A 139 -9.05 -12.59 6.27
C LEU A 139 -8.90 -11.08 6.06
N MET A 140 -9.73 -10.50 5.20
CA MET A 140 -9.73 -9.07 4.95
C MET A 140 -10.04 -8.26 6.20
N ALA A 141 -11.09 -8.62 6.93
CA ALA A 141 -11.48 -7.95 8.18
C ALA A 141 -10.32 -7.96 9.20
N ARG A 142 -9.65 -9.11 9.34
CA ARG A 142 -8.47 -9.24 10.23
C ARG A 142 -7.29 -8.41 9.76
N LEU A 143 -7.00 -8.41 8.47
CA LEU A 143 -5.91 -7.61 7.89
C LEU A 143 -6.13 -6.10 8.14
N LEU A 144 -7.32 -5.58 7.84
CA LEU A 144 -7.66 -4.17 8.02
C LEU A 144 -7.66 -3.78 9.50
N GLN A 145 -8.15 -4.66 10.39
CA GLN A 145 -8.09 -4.46 11.85
C GLN A 145 -6.62 -4.33 12.31
N LEU A 146 -5.76 -5.28 11.95
CA LEU A 146 -4.35 -5.26 12.34
C LEU A 146 -3.62 -4.03 11.80
N ARG A 147 -4.00 -3.55 10.63
CA ARG A 147 -3.45 -2.32 10.06
C ARG A 147 -3.85 -1.09 10.88
N ARG A 148 -5.11 -0.98 11.31
CA ARG A 148 -5.57 0.10 12.20
C ARG A 148 -4.89 0.05 13.57
N GLU A 149 -4.74 -1.14 14.15
CA GLU A 149 -4.01 -1.35 15.40
C GLU A 149 -2.57 -0.88 15.27
N ARG A 150 -1.88 -1.22 14.18
CA ARG A 150 -0.52 -0.76 13.91
C ARG A 150 -0.41 0.77 13.91
N TYR A 151 -1.32 1.49 13.26
CA TYR A 151 -1.28 2.96 13.24
C TYR A 151 -1.49 3.56 14.62
N THR A 152 -2.36 2.96 15.41
CA THR A 152 -2.56 3.34 16.81
C THR A 152 -1.28 3.12 17.64
N ASP A 153 -0.62 1.98 17.43
CA ASP A 153 0.64 1.64 18.11
C ASP A 153 1.78 2.59 17.71
N ILE A 154 1.87 2.97 16.43
CA ILE A 154 2.86 3.97 15.97
C ILE A 154 2.68 5.27 16.75
N VAL A 155 1.46 5.81 16.82
CA VAL A 155 1.19 7.07 17.51
C VAL A 155 1.40 6.96 19.02
N LEU A 156 1.12 5.80 19.62
CA LEU A 156 1.37 5.55 21.03
C LEU A 156 2.86 5.66 21.38
N HIS A 157 3.72 5.13 20.51
CA HIS A 157 5.18 5.13 20.72
C HIS A 157 5.86 6.37 20.12
N HIS A 158 5.23 7.01 19.15
CA HIS A 158 5.71 8.20 18.46
C HIS A 158 4.61 9.28 18.41
N PRO A 159 4.29 9.98 19.51
CA PRO A 159 3.17 10.93 19.58
C PRO A 159 3.22 12.07 18.56
N GLN A 160 4.43 12.42 18.06
CA GLN A 160 4.62 13.42 16.99
C GLN A 160 3.92 13.03 15.67
N ASP A 161 3.68 11.71 15.45
CA ASP A 161 3.03 11.18 14.26
C ASP A 161 1.49 11.19 14.37
N GLY A 162 0.97 11.63 15.52
CA GLY A 162 -0.49 11.72 15.75
C GLY A 162 -1.24 12.55 14.72
N LYS A 163 -0.56 13.53 14.09
CA LYS A 163 -1.11 14.32 12.98
C LYS A 163 -1.46 13.47 11.75
N CYS A 164 -0.76 12.36 11.53
CA CYS A 164 -0.96 11.47 10.39
C CYS A 164 -2.07 10.44 10.61
N LEU A 165 -2.43 10.14 11.88
CA LEU A 165 -3.35 9.07 12.24
C LEU A 165 -4.69 9.16 11.52
N LYS A 166 -5.26 10.37 11.46
CA LYS A 166 -6.55 10.60 10.78
C LYS A 166 -6.48 10.22 9.30
N GLY A 167 -5.42 10.61 8.61
CA GLY A 167 -5.21 10.27 7.20
C GLY A 167 -5.01 8.77 6.99
N TRP A 168 -4.21 8.13 7.84
CA TRP A 168 -3.99 6.69 7.77
C TRP A 168 -5.27 5.89 8.00
N MET A 169 -6.10 6.28 8.98
CA MET A 169 -7.40 5.62 9.23
C MET A 169 -8.36 5.83 8.06
N ALA A 170 -8.47 7.06 7.53
CA ALA A 170 -9.31 7.35 6.37
C ALA A 170 -8.92 6.52 5.15
N ARG A 171 -7.62 6.34 4.88
CA ARG A 171 -7.14 5.48 3.79
C ARG A 171 -7.60 4.02 3.95
N VAL A 172 -7.59 3.48 5.17
CA VAL A 172 -8.08 2.12 5.43
C VAL A 172 -9.60 2.05 5.24
N ASP A 173 -10.35 3.07 5.67
CA ASP A 173 -11.80 3.14 5.51
C ASP A 173 -12.20 3.26 4.03
N ASP A 174 -11.47 4.06 3.25
CA ASP A 174 -11.66 4.18 1.79
C ASP A 174 -11.35 2.85 1.07
N LEU A 175 -10.29 2.16 1.50
CA LEU A 175 -9.94 0.83 0.97
C LEU A 175 -11.04 -0.19 1.27
N GLU A 176 -11.52 -0.22 2.51
CA GLU A 176 -12.62 -1.10 2.93
C GLU A 176 -13.88 -0.83 2.10
N GLY A 177 -14.25 0.44 1.93
CA GLY A 177 -15.37 0.84 1.08
C GLY A 177 -15.22 0.40 -0.39
N ALA A 178 -14.01 0.52 -0.96
CA ALA A 178 -13.74 0.14 -2.34
C ALA A 178 -13.76 -1.38 -2.57
N LEU A 179 -13.45 -2.19 -1.54
CA LEU A 179 -13.37 -3.65 -1.64
C LEU A 179 -14.70 -4.36 -1.35
N PHE A 180 -15.62 -3.71 -0.65
CA PHE A 180 -16.91 -4.29 -0.26
C PHE A 180 -18.13 -3.59 -0.91
N SER A 181 -17.88 -2.65 -1.85
CA SER A 181 -18.91 -2.03 -2.71
C SER A 181 -19.16 -2.88 -3.97
#